data_38c938a186a665b6804afef8aab751f0
#
_entry.id   38c938a186a665b6804afef8aab751f0
#
_cell.length_a   1.000
_cell.length_b   1.000
_cell.length_c   1.000
_cell.angle_alpha   90.00
_cell.angle_beta   90.00
_cell.angle_gamma   90.00
#
_symmetry.space_group_name_H-M   'P 1'
#
loop_
_entity.id
_entity.type
_entity.pdbx_description
1 polymer ?
#
loop_
_entity_poly.entity_id
_entity_poly.type
_entity_poly.pdbx_seq_one_letter_code
_entity_poly.pdbx_strand_id
1 'polypeptide(L)'
;MIYTDFHGEKLSLLGFGTMRLPLVPGGGPADIDEKTTADMVRYAMDHGVNYFDTAYPYHGGMSERVIGRVLKDYDRQSFYLATKYPGHQISSSYDPAAIFEEQLQKCGVEYFDFYLLHNVYEKSIETYTDPRWGIIDYFLEQKKNGRIRHLGFSSHGGVEMLEDFLSRYGKDMEFCQIQLNYLDWTMQDAKAKCELLRRYSIPIWVMEPVRGGRLASLTPEAESELHALRPEESTAAWAFRFLQGVEGVQMILSGMTTPAQMEDNVRTFEERCPLTDQEEKVLLDIAKGMYGAVPCTACRYCCDGCPMGLDIPMLLKLYNEAKFSPNFNIGMRVEALPEDKRPAACVGCGQCARVCPQNIDIPAALADLTEVLKKIPSWADICRQREEAARRAREAK
;
A
#
# COMPACT_ATOMS: atom_id res chain seq x y z
N MET A 1 -12.90 -6.91 -19.56
CA MET A 1 -11.80 -6.85 -18.55
C MET A 1 -10.45 -6.81 -19.24
N ILE A 2 -9.57 -5.91 -18.84
CA ILE A 2 -8.18 -5.84 -19.29
C ILE A 2 -7.39 -6.94 -18.58
N TYR A 3 -6.50 -7.61 -19.33
CA TYR A 3 -5.60 -8.62 -18.78
C TYR A 3 -4.14 -8.27 -19.07
N THR A 4 -3.26 -8.74 -18.17
CA THR A 4 -1.80 -8.71 -18.33
C THR A 4 -1.27 -10.14 -18.36
N ASP A 5 -0.14 -10.34 -19.01
CA ASP A 5 0.60 -11.61 -18.96
C ASP A 5 1.70 -11.51 -17.89
N PHE A 6 1.71 -12.47 -16.99
CA PHE A 6 2.73 -12.61 -15.95
C PHE A 6 3.26 -14.06 -15.96
N HIS A 7 4.43 -14.28 -16.49
CA HIS A 7 5.04 -15.61 -16.64
C HIS A 7 4.15 -16.65 -17.34
N GLY A 8 3.33 -16.21 -18.31
CA GLY A 8 2.38 -17.04 -19.02
C GLY A 8 1.01 -17.19 -18.33
N GLU A 9 0.83 -16.57 -17.17
CA GLU A 9 -0.46 -16.50 -16.48
C GLU A 9 -1.23 -15.25 -16.88
N LYS A 10 -2.51 -15.40 -17.20
CA LYS A 10 -3.39 -14.31 -17.62
C LYS A 10 -4.07 -13.70 -16.42
N LEU A 11 -3.56 -12.58 -15.90
CA LEU A 11 -4.11 -11.87 -14.75
C LEU A 11 -5.02 -10.74 -15.19
N SER A 12 -6.17 -10.56 -14.51
CA SER A 12 -6.95 -9.33 -14.64
C SER A 12 -6.15 -8.14 -14.11
N LEU A 13 -6.08 -7.05 -14.86
CA LEU A 13 -5.37 -5.84 -14.42
C LEU A 13 -5.99 -5.24 -13.14
N LEU A 14 -7.32 -5.38 -12.97
CA LEU A 14 -8.02 -5.10 -11.71
C LEU A 14 -7.92 -6.32 -10.80
N GLY A 15 -7.30 -6.15 -9.62
CA GLY A 15 -7.32 -7.12 -8.54
C GLY A 15 -8.30 -6.72 -7.43
N PHE A 16 -8.98 -7.72 -6.87
CA PHE A 16 -9.89 -7.55 -5.73
C PHE A 16 -9.08 -7.54 -4.43
N GLY A 17 -8.87 -6.34 -3.85
CA GLY A 17 -8.22 -6.17 -2.56
C GLY A 17 -9.21 -6.34 -1.39
N THR A 18 -8.88 -7.18 -0.42
CA THR A 18 -9.79 -7.51 0.70
C THR A 18 -9.54 -6.71 1.98
N MET A 19 -8.74 -5.66 1.95
CA MET A 19 -8.48 -4.82 3.12
C MET A 19 -9.69 -3.96 3.52
N ARG A 20 -10.67 -3.77 2.62
CA ARG A 20 -11.84 -2.90 2.81
C ARG A 20 -13.14 -3.63 2.49
N LEU A 21 -13.26 -4.89 2.86
CA LEU A 21 -14.49 -5.64 2.72
C LEU A 21 -15.66 -4.95 3.44
N PRO A 22 -16.90 -5.08 2.94
CA PRO A 22 -18.08 -4.54 3.61
C PRO A 22 -18.21 -5.11 5.03
N LEU A 23 -18.66 -4.27 5.96
CA LEU A 23 -18.87 -4.65 7.36
C LEU A 23 -20.35 -4.72 7.68
N VAL A 24 -20.71 -5.56 8.62
CA VAL A 24 -22.07 -5.58 9.20
C VAL A 24 -22.35 -4.20 9.81
N PRO A 25 -23.54 -3.60 9.57
CA PRO A 25 -23.87 -2.28 10.13
C PRO A 25 -23.70 -2.25 11.65
N GLY A 26 -22.88 -1.31 12.15
CA GLY A 26 -22.56 -1.18 13.58
C GLY A 26 -21.53 -2.17 14.10
N GLY A 27 -21.01 -3.07 13.26
CA GLY A 27 -19.97 -4.01 13.62
C GLY A 27 -18.56 -3.39 13.70
N GLY A 28 -17.63 -4.13 14.29
CA GLY A 28 -16.19 -3.76 14.32
C GLY A 28 -15.44 -4.22 13.08
N PRO A 29 -14.13 -3.96 13.03
CA PRO A 29 -13.31 -4.31 11.86
C PRO A 29 -13.30 -5.81 11.49
N ALA A 30 -13.59 -6.69 12.44
CA ALA A 30 -13.66 -8.15 12.22
C ALA A 30 -15.03 -8.64 11.72
N ASP A 31 -16.08 -7.79 11.81
CA ASP A 31 -17.46 -8.15 11.49
C ASP A 31 -17.76 -7.90 10.01
N ILE A 32 -17.16 -8.73 9.16
CA ILE A 32 -17.33 -8.65 7.70
C ILE A 32 -18.74 -9.10 7.32
N ASP A 33 -19.43 -8.36 6.45
CA ASP A 33 -20.66 -8.80 5.79
C ASP A 33 -20.30 -9.81 4.69
N GLU A 34 -20.31 -11.09 5.06
CA GLU A 34 -19.94 -12.19 4.16
C GLU A 34 -20.89 -12.32 2.97
N LYS A 35 -22.18 -12.02 3.17
CA LYS A 35 -23.15 -12.10 2.08
C LYS A 35 -22.86 -11.04 1.02
N THR A 36 -22.71 -9.80 1.42
CA THR A 36 -22.36 -8.72 0.49
C THR A 36 -21.00 -8.98 -0.15
N THR A 37 -20.01 -9.49 0.61
CA THR A 37 -18.70 -9.88 0.08
C THR A 37 -18.83 -10.96 -1.00
N ALA A 38 -19.62 -12.01 -0.76
CA ALA A 38 -19.83 -13.08 -1.73
C ALA A 38 -20.53 -12.58 -3.00
N ASP A 39 -21.53 -11.71 -2.87
CA ASP A 39 -22.20 -11.10 -4.01
C ASP A 39 -21.24 -10.24 -4.85
N MET A 40 -20.36 -9.47 -4.21
CA MET A 40 -19.32 -8.68 -4.89
C MET A 40 -18.26 -9.56 -5.56
N VAL A 41 -17.80 -10.63 -4.91
CA VAL A 41 -16.84 -11.58 -5.52
C VAL A 41 -17.47 -12.26 -6.74
N ARG A 42 -18.73 -12.69 -6.66
CA ARG A 42 -19.43 -13.27 -7.80
C ARG A 42 -19.49 -12.28 -8.97
N TYR A 43 -19.94 -11.05 -8.72
CA TYR A 43 -19.98 -10.01 -9.74
C TYR A 43 -18.59 -9.78 -10.38
N ALA A 44 -17.54 -9.69 -9.56
CA ALA A 44 -16.17 -9.51 -10.02
C ALA A 44 -15.72 -10.65 -10.95
N MET A 45 -15.94 -11.90 -10.55
CA MET A 45 -15.57 -13.08 -11.34
C MET A 45 -16.37 -13.19 -12.63
N ASP A 46 -17.70 -12.93 -12.59
CA ASP A 46 -18.57 -12.92 -13.77
C ASP A 46 -18.13 -11.88 -14.81
N HIS A 47 -17.44 -10.81 -14.38
CA HIS A 47 -16.87 -9.77 -15.23
C HIS A 47 -15.36 -9.92 -15.49
N GLY A 48 -14.79 -11.07 -15.13
CA GLY A 48 -13.44 -11.46 -15.50
C GLY A 48 -12.32 -11.01 -14.56
N VAL A 49 -12.65 -10.52 -13.35
CA VAL A 49 -11.65 -10.37 -12.28
C VAL A 49 -11.26 -11.76 -11.78
N ASN A 50 -9.97 -12.05 -11.79
CA ASN A 50 -9.46 -13.36 -11.39
C ASN A 50 -8.33 -13.32 -10.35
N TYR A 51 -8.02 -12.15 -9.80
CA TYR A 51 -6.96 -11.97 -8.79
C TYR A 51 -7.56 -11.41 -7.49
N PHE A 52 -7.32 -12.12 -6.38
CA PHE A 52 -7.80 -11.77 -5.03
C PHE A 52 -6.60 -11.60 -4.10
N ASP A 53 -6.54 -10.42 -3.43
CA ASP A 53 -5.44 -10.06 -2.53
C ASP A 53 -5.93 -9.92 -1.09
N THR A 54 -5.36 -10.71 -0.18
CA THR A 54 -5.59 -10.63 1.25
C THR A 54 -4.28 -10.45 2.03
N ALA A 55 -4.34 -10.42 3.34
CA ALA A 55 -3.19 -10.47 4.22
C ALA A 55 -3.58 -10.93 5.63
N TYR A 56 -2.61 -11.49 6.34
CA TYR A 56 -2.75 -12.00 7.69
C TYR A 56 -3.47 -11.05 8.68
N PRO A 57 -3.14 -9.72 8.76
CA PRO A 57 -3.75 -8.82 9.73
C PRO A 57 -5.07 -8.18 9.26
N TYR A 58 -5.52 -8.41 8.01
CA TYR A 58 -6.69 -7.70 7.50
C TYR A 58 -7.95 -8.11 8.26
N HIS A 59 -8.77 -7.11 8.61
CA HIS A 59 -10.00 -7.31 9.37
C HIS A 59 -9.78 -8.09 10.68
N GLY A 60 -8.69 -7.78 11.42
CA GLY A 60 -8.37 -8.51 12.65
C GLY A 60 -8.05 -9.99 12.44
N GLY A 61 -7.59 -10.37 11.24
CA GLY A 61 -7.28 -11.75 10.87
C GLY A 61 -8.46 -12.51 10.26
N MET A 62 -9.63 -11.85 10.06
CA MET A 62 -10.82 -12.47 9.49
C MET A 62 -10.86 -12.48 7.97
N SER A 63 -10.13 -11.59 7.30
CA SER A 63 -10.16 -11.47 5.84
C SER A 63 -9.79 -12.77 5.12
N GLU A 64 -8.72 -13.45 5.53
CA GLU A 64 -8.30 -14.74 4.96
C GLU A 64 -9.38 -15.82 5.12
N ARG A 65 -10.07 -15.86 6.27
CA ARG A 65 -11.15 -16.82 6.54
C ARG A 65 -12.37 -16.56 5.68
N VAL A 66 -12.77 -15.30 5.54
CA VAL A 66 -13.94 -14.91 4.76
C VAL A 66 -13.70 -15.18 3.29
N ILE A 67 -12.56 -14.70 2.74
CA ILE A 67 -12.28 -14.91 1.32
C ILE A 67 -12.11 -16.40 0.99
N GLY A 68 -11.53 -17.21 1.91
CA GLY A 68 -11.43 -18.66 1.77
C GLY A 68 -12.80 -19.32 1.69
N ARG A 69 -13.77 -18.92 2.56
CA ARG A 69 -15.14 -19.44 2.50
C ARG A 69 -15.87 -19.04 1.24
N VAL A 70 -15.71 -17.78 0.81
CA VAL A 70 -16.37 -17.25 -0.40
C VAL A 70 -15.83 -17.90 -1.67
N LEU A 71 -14.52 -18.12 -1.76
CA LEU A 71 -13.88 -18.71 -2.95
C LEU A 71 -14.01 -20.25 -2.99
N LYS A 72 -14.41 -20.88 -1.92
CA LYS A 72 -14.52 -22.36 -1.82
C LYS A 72 -15.44 -22.97 -2.89
N ASP A 73 -16.46 -22.24 -3.30
CA ASP A 73 -17.48 -22.74 -4.25
C ASP A 73 -17.05 -22.55 -5.72
N TYR A 74 -15.86 -21.97 -5.96
CA TYR A 74 -15.30 -21.77 -7.30
C TYR A 74 -14.19 -22.78 -7.59
N ASP A 75 -14.02 -23.12 -8.87
CA ASP A 75 -12.86 -23.92 -9.28
C ASP A 75 -11.57 -23.21 -8.89
N ARG A 76 -10.69 -23.93 -8.16
CA ARG A 76 -9.40 -23.39 -7.68
C ARG A 76 -8.53 -22.83 -8.81
N GLN A 77 -8.67 -23.33 -10.03
CA GLN A 77 -7.92 -22.86 -11.20
C GLN A 77 -8.57 -21.63 -11.87
N SER A 78 -9.76 -21.21 -11.46
CA SER A 78 -10.44 -20.06 -12.04
C SER A 78 -10.00 -18.72 -11.43
N PHE A 79 -9.18 -18.74 -10.36
CA PHE A 79 -8.72 -17.54 -9.69
C PHE A 79 -7.29 -17.68 -9.15
N TYR A 80 -6.66 -16.55 -8.96
CA TYR A 80 -5.36 -16.42 -8.29
C TYR A 80 -5.56 -15.81 -6.90
N LEU A 81 -4.95 -16.42 -5.88
CA LEU A 81 -5.05 -15.97 -4.49
C LEU A 81 -3.68 -15.53 -3.99
N ALA A 82 -3.64 -14.30 -3.46
CA ALA A 82 -2.46 -13.71 -2.83
C ALA A 82 -2.69 -13.49 -1.33
N THR A 83 -1.68 -13.82 -0.52
CA THR A 83 -1.61 -13.39 0.89
C THR A 83 -0.18 -12.99 1.26
N LYS A 84 0.01 -12.52 2.51
CA LYS A 84 1.25 -11.86 2.90
C LYS A 84 1.71 -12.30 4.30
N TYR A 85 3.00 -12.59 4.44
CA TYR A 85 3.63 -12.87 5.73
C TYR A 85 3.80 -11.59 6.56
N PRO A 86 3.34 -11.55 7.82
CA PRO A 86 3.30 -10.32 8.63
C PRO A 86 4.62 -9.96 9.34
N GLY A 87 5.78 -10.22 8.75
CA GLY A 87 7.08 -9.94 9.36
C GLY A 87 7.39 -8.46 9.64
N HIS A 88 6.56 -7.54 9.12
CA HIS A 88 6.62 -6.13 9.45
C HIS A 88 5.99 -5.78 10.81
N GLN A 89 5.24 -6.69 11.41
CA GLN A 89 4.66 -6.50 12.75
C GLN A 89 5.75 -6.75 13.81
N ILE A 90 5.75 -5.91 14.84
CA ILE A 90 6.68 -6.07 15.96
C ILE A 90 6.25 -7.29 16.77
N SER A 91 7.13 -8.27 16.88
CA SER A 91 6.92 -9.49 17.67
C SER A 91 8.21 -9.89 18.40
N SER A 92 8.07 -10.65 19.47
CA SER A 92 9.22 -11.23 20.18
C SER A 92 9.81 -12.45 19.46
N SER A 93 9.04 -13.04 18.53
CA SER A 93 9.48 -14.19 17.72
C SER A 93 8.76 -14.21 16.40
N TYR A 94 9.39 -14.78 15.39
CA TYR A 94 8.84 -14.94 14.07
C TYR A 94 8.95 -16.41 13.66
N ASP A 95 7.80 -17.03 13.36
CA ASP A 95 7.71 -18.42 12.91
C ASP A 95 7.03 -18.44 11.52
N PRO A 96 7.81 -18.40 10.43
CA PRO A 96 7.25 -18.40 9.10
C PRO A 96 6.46 -19.69 8.80
N ALA A 97 6.87 -20.83 9.35
CA ALA A 97 6.22 -22.10 9.10
C ALA A 97 4.82 -22.14 9.74
N ALA A 98 4.71 -21.80 11.02
CA ALA A 98 3.43 -21.81 11.72
C ALA A 98 2.43 -20.82 11.09
N ILE A 99 2.89 -19.62 10.71
CA ILE A 99 2.03 -18.61 10.08
C ILE A 99 1.58 -19.06 8.68
N PHE A 100 2.47 -19.63 7.89
CA PHE A 100 2.13 -20.11 6.54
C PHE A 100 1.08 -21.23 6.57
N GLU A 101 1.24 -22.21 7.46
CA GLU A 101 0.26 -23.28 7.64
C GLU A 101 -1.10 -22.74 8.13
N GLU A 102 -1.09 -21.78 9.06
CA GLU A 102 -2.31 -21.13 9.52
C GLU A 102 -3.02 -20.39 8.37
N GLN A 103 -2.28 -19.70 7.50
CA GLN A 103 -2.83 -18.99 6.34
C GLN A 103 -3.48 -19.94 5.32
N LEU A 104 -2.82 -21.06 5.01
CA LEU A 104 -3.39 -22.10 4.16
C LEU A 104 -4.72 -22.64 4.72
N GLN A 105 -4.76 -22.92 6.03
CA GLN A 105 -5.98 -23.36 6.72
C GLN A 105 -7.08 -22.29 6.68
N LYS A 106 -6.76 -21.03 6.94
CA LYS A 106 -7.71 -19.92 6.91
C LYS A 106 -8.32 -19.72 5.53
N CYS A 107 -7.49 -19.79 4.51
CA CYS A 107 -7.92 -19.64 3.12
C CYS A 107 -8.53 -20.90 2.54
N GLY A 108 -8.37 -22.07 3.19
CA GLY A 108 -8.88 -23.36 2.73
C GLY A 108 -8.22 -23.83 1.43
N VAL A 109 -6.92 -23.56 1.26
CA VAL A 109 -6.16 -23.90 0.05
C VAL A 109 -4.89 -24.67 0.39
N GLU A 110 -4.36 -25.43 -0.58
CA GLU A 110 -3.12 -26.19 -0.44
C GLU A 110 -1.87 -25.39 -0.86
N TYR A 111 -2.05 -24.35 -1.66
CA TYR A 111 -1.00 -23.46 -2.16
C TYR A 111 -1.53 -22.05 -2.39
N PHE A 112 -0.62 -21.08 -2.39
CA PHE A 112 -0.90 -19.72 -2.84
C PHE A 112 -0.30 -19.48 -4.23
N ASP A 113 -1.05 -18.80 -5.09
CA ASP A 113 -0.53 -18.39 -6.40
C ASP A 113 0.51 -17.27 -6.21
N PHE A 114 0.22 -16.32 -5.35
CA PHE A 114 1.08 -15.20 -5.02
C PHE A 114 1.30 -15.11 -3.52
N TYR A 115 2.54 -14.96 -3.10
CA TYR A 115 2.86 -14.78 -1.69
C TYR A 115 3.83 -13.63 -1.50
N LEU A 116 3.60 -12.78 -0.50
CA LEU A 116 4.39 -11.57 -0.31
C LEU A 116 5.04 -11.51 1.08
N LEU A 117 6.27 -11.00 1.12
CA LEU A 117 6.80 -10.42 2.34
C LEU A 117 6.05 -9.09 2.58
N HIS A 118 5.27 -9.00 3.66
CA HIS A 118 4.36 -7.88 3.88
C HIS A 118 5.09 -6.66 4.40
N ASN A 119 5.10 -5.58 3.62
CA ASN A 119 5.64 -4.28 4.01
C ASN A 119 7.11 -4.32 4.46
N VAL A 120 8.00 -4.60 3.51
CA VAL A 120 9.44 -4.41 3.70
C VAL A 120 9.72 -2.91 3.71
N TYR A 121 10.22 -2.40 4.82
CA TYR A 121 10.54 -0.99 5.03
C TYR A 121 11.72 -0.86 6.01
N GLU A 122 12.17 0.34 6.34
CA GLU A 122 13.41 0.66 7.04
C GLU A 122 13.65 -0.13 8.34
N LYS A 123 12.59 -0.54 9.06
CA LYS A 123 12.72 -1.40 10.25
C LYS A 123 12.52 -2.89 9.95
N SER A 124 11.50 -3.21 9.14
CA SER A 124 11.16 -4.61 8.92
C SER A 124 12.17 -5.35 8.05
N ILE A 125 12.96 -4.63 7.27
CA ILE A 125 14.05 -5.23 6.49
C ILE A 125 15.00 -6.05 7.39
N GLU A 126 15.30 -5.56 8.59
CA GLU A 126 16.14 -6.28 9.56
C GLU A 126 15.49 -7.60 9.98
N THR A 127 14.18 -7.61 10.23
CA THR A 127 13.42 -8.83 10.56
C THR A 127 13.46 -9.85 9.42
N TYR A 128 13.17 -9.39 8.18
CA TYR A 128 13.12 -10.27 7.02
C TYR A 128 14.47 -10.88 6.67
N THR A 129 15.54 -10.15 6.94
CA THR A 129 16.91 -10.58 6.59
C THR A 129 17.69 -11.21 7.75
N ASP A 130 17.10 -11.30 8.94
CA ASP A 130 17.73 -11.90 10.10
C ASP A 130 17.79 -13.43 9.95
N PRO A 131 18.99 -14.03 9.91
CA PRO A 131 19.15 -15.47 9.73
C PRO A 131 18.55 -16.29 10.88
N ARG A 132 18.33 -15.70 12.06
CA ARG A 132 17.69 -16.39 13.20
C ARG A 132 16.26 -16.83 12.88
N TRP A 133 15.58 -16.08 12.01
CA TRP A 133 14.20 -16.35 11.64
C TRP A 133 14.09 -17.13 10.33
N GLY A 134 15.10 -17.04 9.44
CA GLY A 134 15.13 -17.76 8.15
C GLY A 134 13.91 -17.51 7.25
N ILE A 135 13.30 -16.30 7.33
CA ILE A 135 12.01 -16.02 6.69
C ILE A 135 12.09 -16.16 5.18
N ILE A 136 13.06 -15.50 4.55
CA ILE A 136 13.21 -15.52 3.09
C ILE A 136 13.53 -16.93 2.62
N ASP A 137 14.47 -17.61 3.26
CA ASP A 137 14.88 -18.97 2.91
C ASP A 137 13.71 -19.96 3.02
N TYR A 138 12.87 -19.81 4.06
CA TYR A 138 11.67 -20.63 4.21
C TYR A 138 10.70 -20.45 3.04
N PHE A 139 10.41 -19.22 2.62
CA PHE A 139 9.46 -18.99 1.53
C PHE A 139 10.04 -19.35 0.16
N LEU A 140 11.34 -19.23 -0.05
CA LEU A 140 12.00 -19.77 -1.23
C LEU A 140 11.89 -21.30 -1.31
N GLU A 141 12.01 -22.00 -0.18
CA GLU A 141 11.79 -23.43 -0.12
C GLU A 141 10.31 -23.80 -0.38
N GLN A 142 9.34 -23.03 0.17
CA GLN A 142 7.92 -23.27 -0.15
C GLN A 142 7.61 -23.05 -1.63
N LYS A 143 8.26 -22.07 -2.27
CA LYS A 143 8.17 -21.86 -3.71
C LYS A 143 8.73 -23.05 -4.48
N LYS A 144 9.90 -23.54 -4.14
CA LYS A 144 10.52 -24.73 -4.75
C LYS A 144 9.64 -25.97 -4.59
N ASN A 145 8.93 -26.09 -3.48
CA ASN A 145 8.01 -27.21 -3.19
C ASN A 145 6.64 -27.04 -3.86
N GLY A 146 6.40 -25.96 -4.62
CA GLY A 146 5.15 -25.71 -5.34
C GLY A 146 3.99 -25.25 -4.44
N ARG A 147 4.25 -24.92 -3.16
CA ARG A 147 3.23 -24.39 -2.24
C ARG A 147 3.06 -22.86 -2.36
N ILE A 148 4.01 -22.20 -3.00
CA ILE A 148 3.95 -20.82 -3.49
C ILE A 148 4.32 -20.86 -4.96
N ARG A 149 3.49 -20.29 -5.85
CA ARG A 149 3.84 -20.20 -7.26
C ARG A 149 4.76 -19.01 -7.53
N HIS A 150 4.38 -17.83 -7.04
CA HIS A 150 5.10 -16.59 -7.23
C HIS A 150 5.38 -15.92 -5.88
N LEU A 151 6.66 -15.64 -5.62
CA LEU A 151 7.11 -14.95 -4.40
C LEU A 151 7.47 -13.50 -4.73
N GLY A 152 6.93 -12.58 -3.97
CA GLY A 152 7.21 -11.15 -4.07
C GLY A 152 7.20 -10.47 -2.71
N PHE A 153 7.11 -9.16 -2.73
CA PHE A 153 7.03 -8.37 -1.49
C PHE A 153 6.19 -7.12 -1.68
N SER A 154 5.72 -6.54 -0.58
CA SER A 154 5.12 -5.21 -0.59
C SER A 154 5.99 -4.23 0.20
N SER A 155 5.94 -2.94 -0.15
CA SER A 155 6.76 -1.93 0.49
C SER A 155 6.06 -0.57 0.60
N HIS A 156 6.17 0.03 1.80
CA HIS A 156 5.94 1.45 2.05
C HIS A 156 7.25 2.21 2.31
N GLY A 157 8.41 1.55 2.20
CA GLY A 157 9.72 2.13 2.44
C GLY A 157 10.14 3.17 1.39
N GLY A 158 11.19 3.92 1.69
CA GLY A 158 11.82 4.87 0.78
C GLY A 158 12.58 4.20 -0.37
N VAL A 159 13.03 5.02 -1.33
CA VAL A 159 13.76 4.53 -2.51
C VAL A 159 15.08 3.86 -2.13
N GLU A 160 15.82 4.43 -1.19
CA GLU A 160 17.13 3.89 -0.74
C GLU A 160 16.98 2.51 -0.07
N MET A 161 15.97 2.36 0.82
CA MET A 161 15.67 1.07 1.44
C MET A 161 15.25 0.04 0.40
N LEU A 162 14.40 0.44 -0.56
CA LEU A 162 13.95 -0.43 -1.63
C LEU A 162 15.12 -0.90 -2.51
N GLU A 163 16.07 0.00 -2.83
CA GLU A 163 17.28 -0.34 -3.58
C GLU A 163 18.21 -1.29 -2.78
N ASP A 164 18.38 -1.07 -1.49
CA ASP A 164 19.14 -1.98 -0.62
C ASP A 164 18.52 -3.39 -0.64
N PHE A 165 17.21 -3.50 -0.45
CA PHE A 165 16.53 -4.80 -0.49
C PHE A 165 16.68 -5.48 -1.85
N LEU A 166 16.41 -4.76 -2.94
CA LEU A 166 16.49 -5.29 -4.29
C LEU A 166 17.91 -5.70 -4.69
N SER A 167 18.93 -4.98 -4.25
CA SER A 167 20.33 -5.33 -4.52
C SER A 167 20.74 -6.68 -3.94
N ARG A 168 20.13 -7.06 -2.82
CA ARG A 168 20.40 -8.34 -2.11
C ARG A 168 19.50 -9.48 -2.51
N TYR A 169 18.21 -9.20 -2.70
CA TYR A 169 17.16 -10.21 -2.85
C TYR A 169 16.32 -10.06 -4.12
N GLY A 170 16.56 -9.03 -4.95
CA GLY A 170 15.74 -8.75 -6.14
C GLY A 170 15.66 -9.92 -7.13
N LYS A 171 16.72 -10.72 -7.26
CA LYS A 171 16.74 -11.92 -8.12
C LYS A 171 15.79 -13.04 -7.67
N ASP A 172 15.40 -13.03 -6.39
CA ASP A 172 14.54 -14.04 -5.76
C ASP A 172 13.07 -13.56 -5.69
N MET A 173 12.80 -12.30 -6.04
CA MET A 173 11.48 -11.66 -6.03
C MET A 173 10.96 -11.47 -7.45
N GLU A 174 9.72 -11.89 -7.70
CA GLU A 174 9.14 -11.85 -9.04
C GLU A 174 8.26 -10.63 -9.28
N PHE A 175 7.80 -9.96 -8.21
CA PHE A 175 6.98 -8.75 -8.27
C PHE A 175 7.10 -7.94 -6.98
N CYS A 176 6.75 -6.65 -7.07
CA CYS A 176 6.72 -5.76 -5.92
C CYS A 176 5.40 -4.98 -5.86
N GLN A 177 4.74 -4.99 -4.70
CA GLN A 177 3.53 -4.21 -4.45
C GLN A 177 3.90 -2.92 -3.74
N ILE A 178 3.68 -1.77 -4.40
CA ILE A 178 3.95 -0.43 -3.85
C ILE A 178 2.69 0.44 -3.80
N GLN A 179 2.68 1.40 -2.89
CA GLN A 179 1.69 2.47 -2.90
C GLN A 179 1.95 3.38 -4.09
N LEU A 180 0.97 3.47 -5.00
CA LEU A 180 1.10 4.21 -6.24
C LEU A 180 -0.25 4.79 -6.67
N ASN A 181 -0.29 6.10 -6.86
CA ASN A 181 -1.39 6.86 -7.44
C ASN A 181 -0.84 8.21 -7.93
N TYR A 182 -1.64 9.01 -8.60
CA TYR A 182 -1.18 10.29 -9.17
C TYR A 182 -0.73 11.32 -8.12
N LEU A 183 -1.26 11.26 -6.88
CA LEU A 183 -0.82 12.12 -5.78
C LEU A 183 0.55 11.67 -5.24
N ASP A 184 0.69 10.36 -4.98
CA ASP A 184 1.92 9.77 -4.45
C ASP A 184 3.04 9.69 -5.49
N TRP A 185 2.71 9.90 -6.77
CA TRP A 185 3.67 10.00 -7.89
C TRP A 185 4.83 10.91 -7.55
N THR A 186 4.53 12.04 -6.89
CA THR A 186 5.52 13.00 -6.38
C THR A 186 5.62 12.95 -4.86
N MET A 187 4.48 12.89 -4.14
CA MET A 187 4.44 13.00 -2.67
C MET A 187 5.23 11.89 -1.96
N GLN A 188 5.21 10.66 -2.47
CA GLN A 188 5.93 9.52 -1.89
C GLN A 188 7.04 8.97 -2.80
N ASP A 189 7.53 9.76 -3.77
CA ASP A 189 8.54 9.36 -4.76
C ASP A 189 8.16 8.08 -5.52
N ALA A 190 6.84 7.86 -5.72
CA ALA A 190 6.37 6.65 -6.38
C ALA A 190 6.93 6.55 -7.81
N LYS A 191 7.15 7.67 -8.51
CA LYS A 191 7.85 7.70 -9.80
C LYS A 191 9.24 7.10 -9.71
N ALA A 192 10.06 7.54 -8.75
CA ALA A 192 11.42 7.03 -8.57
C ALA A 192 11.42 5.55 -8.15
N LYS A 193 10.44 5.10 -7.37
CA LYS A 193 10.26 3.67 -7.03
C LYS A 193 9.92 2.84 -8.28
N CYS A 194 9.04 3.34 -9.15
CA CYS A 194 8.73 2.67 -10.42
C CYS A 194 9.96 2.57 -11.32
N GLU A 195 10.75 3.63 -11.45
CA GLU A 195 11.98 3.64 -12.22
C GLU A 195 13.01 2.65 -11.65
N LEU A 196 13.12 2.58 -10.32
CA LEU A 196 13.99 1.62 -9.64
C LEU A 196 13.55 0.18 -9.94
N LEU A 197 12.27 -0.16 -9.73
CA LEU A 197 11.73 -1.51 -9.97
C LEU A 197 11.94 -1.95 -11.43
N ARG A 198 11.76 -1.04 -12.40
CA ARG A 198 12.03 -1.32 -13.81
C ARG A 198 13.52 -1.63 -14.08
N ARG A 199 14.45 -0.92 -13.42
CA ARG A 199 15.90 -1.22 -13.53
C ARG A 199 16.22 -2.66 -13.08
N TYR A 200 15.48 -3.16 -12.08
CA TYR A 200 15.61 -4.54 -11.61
C TYR A 200 14.70 -5.52 -12.34
N SER A 201 13.97 -5.08 -13.37
CA SER A 201 12.99 -5.89 -14.11
C SER A 201 11.91 -6.51 -13.21
N ILE A 202 11.52 -5.82 -12.15
CA ILE A 202 10.49 -6.26 -11.20
C ILE A 202 9.16 -5.62 -11.58
N PRO A 203 8.14 -6.39 -11.98
CA PRO A 203 6.79 -5.92 -12.25
C PRO A 203 6.13 -5.29 -11.03
N ILE A 204 5.25 -4.31 -11.28
CA ILE A 204 4.64 -3.47 -10.25
C ILE A 204 3.20 -3.90 -10.00
N TRP A 205 2.89 -4.25 -8.75
CA TRP A 205 1.55 -4.34 -8.20
C TRP A 205 1.23 -3.02 -7.48
N VAL A 206 0.09 -2.45 -7.78
CA VAL A 206 -0.33 -1.17 -7.19
C VAL A 206 -1.22 -1.42 -5.99
N MET A 207 -0.88 -0.88 -4.83
CA MET A 207 -1.78 -0.71 -3.70
C MET A 207 -2.14 0.77 -3.51
N GLU A 208 -3.29 1.03 -2.88
CA GLU A 208 -3.84 2.36 -2.65
C GLU A 208 -4.02 3.22 -3.92
N PRO A 209 -4.59 2.69 -5.00
CA PRO A 209 -4.76 3.42 -6.26
C PRO A 209 -5.58 4.70 -6.09
N VAL A 210 -6.56 4.70 -5.17
CA VAL A 210 -7.39 5.85 -4.80
C VAL A 210 -7.10 6.35 -3.39
N ARG A 211 -5.94 6.02 -2.83
CA ARG A 211 -5.45 6.46 -1.52
C ARG A 211 -6.50 6.36 -0.41
N GLY A 212 -7.00 5.15 -0.22
CA GLY A 212 -8.03 4.86 0.79
C GLY A 212 -9.37 5.55 0.54
N GLY A 213 -9.68 5.92 -0.70
CA GLY A 213 -10.88 6.62 -1.12
C GLY A 213 -10.73 8.15 -1.20
N ARG A 214 -9.59 8.72 -0.76
CA ARG A 214 -9.34 10.16 -0.80
C ARG A 214 -9.32 10.73 -2.21
N LEU A 215 -8.92 9.94 -3.19
CA LEU A 215 -8.86 10.35 -4.60
C LEU A 215 -10.12 9.95 -5.38
N ALA A 216 -11.12 9.41 -4.71
CA ALA A 216 -12.43 9.12 -5.29
C ALA A 216 -13.43 10.25 -5.08
N SER A 217 -13.09 11.29 -4.29
CA SER A 217 -13.86 12.52 -4.11
C SER A 217 -12.88 13.66 -3.89
N LEU A 218 -12.95 14.66 -4.74
CA LEU A 218 -12.09 15.84 -4.76
C LEU A 218 -12.89 17.09 -4.40
N THR A 219 -12.28 18.28 -4.57
CA THR A 219 -13.03 19.52 -4.45
C THR A 219 -13.97 19.69 -5.65
N PRO A 220 -15.10 20.40 -5.50
CA PRO A 220 -16.05 20.61 -6.63
C PRO A 220 -15.38 21.20 -7.88
N GLU A 221 -14.40 22.08 -7.71
CA GLU A 221 -13.66 22.71 -8.79
C GLU A 221 -12.81 21.66 -9.56
N ALA A 222 -12.07 20.81 -8.82
CA ALA A 222 -11.25 19.76 -9.41
C ALA A 222 -12.12 18.71 -10.11
N GLU A 223 -13.24 18.29 -9.50
CA GLU A 223 -14.18 17.36 -10.13
C GLU A 223 -14.79 17.96 -11.40
N SER A 224 -15.17 19.24 -11.38
CA SER A 224 -15.70 19.94 -12.57
C SER A 224 -14.69 19.97 -13.72
N GLU A 225 -13.40 20.19 -13.42
CA GLU A 225 -12.34 20.20 -14.43
C GLU A 225 -12.15 18.80 -15.06
N LEU A 226 -12.17 17.74 -14.24
CA LEU A 226 -12.07 16.36 -14.72
C LEU A 226 -13.30 15.97 -15.55
N HIS A 227 -14.51 16.27 -15.08
CA HIS A 227 -15.75 15.98 -15.81
C HIS A 227 -15.88 16.74 -17.14
N ALA A 228 -15.27 17.94 -17.25
CA ALA A 228 -15.25 18.65 -18.53
C ALA A 228 -14.46 17.90 -19.61
N LEU A 229 -13.47 17.10 -19.22
CA LEU A 229 -12.64 16.31 -20.14
C LEU A 229 -13.22 14.91 -20.39
N ARG A 230 -13.75 14.25 -19.35
CA ARG A 230 -14.36 12.90 -19.43
C ARG A 230 -15.68 12.87 -18.64
N PRO A 231 -16.81 13.31 -19.24
CA PRO A 231 -18.08 13.45 -18.53
C PRO A 231 -18.64 12.15 -17.93
N GLU A 232 -18.35 11.02 -18.56
CA GLU A 232 -18.88 9.70 -18.17
C GLU A 232 -18.00 8.94 -17.16
N GLU A 233 -16.81 9.48 -16.84
CA GLU A 233 -15.87 8.84 -15.94
C GLU A 233 -16.07 9.34 -14.50
N SER A 234 -16.06 8.42 -13.54
CA SER A 234 -16.04 8.79 -12.11
C SER A 234 -14.70 9.41 -11.72
N THR A 235 -14.68 10.17 -10.62
CA THR A 235 -13.42 10.70 -10.07
C THR A 235 -12.42 9.58 -9.75
N ALA A 236 -12.89 8.43 -9.27
CA ALA A 236 -12.04 7.26 -9.03
C ALA A 236 -11.44 6.69 -10.33
N ALA A 237 -12.19 6.70 -11.42
CA ALA A 237 -11.73 6.21 -12.72
C ALA A 237 -10.48 6.97 -13.21
N TRP A 238 -10.35 8.27 -12.96
CA TRP A 238 -9.16 9.05 -13.31
C TRP A 238 -7.89 8.52 -12.66
N ALA A 239 -7.95 8.09 -11.40
CA ALA A 239 -6.80 7.48 -10.73
C ALA A 239 -6.42 6.14 -11.39
N PHE A 240 -7.40 5.33 -11.78
CA PHE A 240 -7.14 4.07 -12.49
C PHE A 240 -6.62 4.30 -13.91
N ARG A 241 -7.17 5.29 -14.65
CA ARG A 241 -6.68 5.65 -15.99
C ARG A 241 -5.23 6.12 -15.98
N PHE A 242 -4.84 6.92 -14.96
CA PHE A 242 -3.45 7.28 -14.73
C PHE A 242 -2.56 6.02 -14.60
N LEU A 243 -2.96 5.09 -13.75
CA LEU A 243 -2.20 3.86 -13.49
C LEU A 243 -2.12 2.92 -14.70
N GLN A 244 -3.14 2.92 -15.56
CA GLN A 244 -3.12 2.17 -16.82
C GLN A 244 -2.05 2.66 -17.80
N GLY A 245 -1.56 3.91 -17.63
CA GLY A 245 -0.48 4.52 -18.41
C GLY A 245 0.92 4.29 -17.82
N VAL A 246 1.04 3.91 -16.56
CA VAL A 246 2.35 3.75 -15.89
C VAL A 246 3.02 2.45 -16.35
N GLU A 247 4.21 2.60 -16.93
CA GLU A 247 5.01 1.48 -17.43
C GLU A 247 5.45 0.56 -16.28
N GLY A 248 5.34 -0.75 -16.48
CA GLY A 248 5.70 -1.78 -15.50
C GLY A 248 4.56 -2.17 -14.56
N VAL A 249 3.43 -1.45 -14.56
CA VAL A 249 2.23 -1.82 -13.80
C VAL A 249 1.54 -3.01 -14.47
N GLN A 250 1.41 -4.11 -13.72
CA GLN A 250 0.73 -5.33 -14.18
C GLN A 250 -0.49 -5.70 -13.33
N MET A 251 -0.66 -5.09 -12.16
CA MET A 251 -1.79 -5.33 -11.27
C MET A 251 -2.17 -4.05 -10.54
N ILE A 252 -3.45 -3.73 -10.46
CA ILE A 252 -3.98 -2.60 -9.70
C ILE A 252 -5.00 -3.14 -8.70
N LEU A 253 -4.63 -3.15 -7.43
CA LEU A 253 -5.45 -3.67 -6.34
C LEU A 253 -6.41 -2.60 -5.84
N SER A 254 -7.70 -2.83 -5.97
CA SER A 254 -8.72 -1.96 -5.40
C SER A 254 -9.45 -2.61 -4.24
N GLY A 255 -9.49 -1.91 -3.10
CA GLY A 255 -10.37 -2.25 -1.98
C GLY A 255 -11.72 -1.57 -2.18
N MET A 256 -12.76 -2.38 -2.37
CA MET A 256 -14.12 -1.92 -2.60
C MET A 256 -15.01 -2.35 -1.45
N THR A 257 -15.80 -1.42 -0.92
CA THR A 257 -16.68 -1.65 0.25
C THR A 257 -18.14 -1.80 -0.15
N THR A 258 -18.51 -1.32 -1.36
CA THR A 258 -19.89 -1.36 -1.84
C THR A 258 -19.98 -1.96 -3.24
N PRO A 259 -21.16 -2.58 -3.60
CA PRO A 259 -21.40 -3.04 -4.97
C PRO A 259 -21.22 -1.94 -6.02
N ALA A 260 -21.67 -0.72 -5.74
CA ALA A 260 -21.53 0.40 -6.68
C ALA A 260 -20.05 0.74 -7.00
N GLN A 261 -19.15 0.66 -5.99
CA GLN A 261 -17.72 0.83 -6.24
C GLN A 261 -17.15 -0.32 -7.08
N MET A 262 -17.64 -1.54 -6.89
CA MET A 262 -17.25 -2.70 -7.71
C MET A 262 -17.67 -2.52 -9.16
N GLU A 263 -18.92 -2.13 -9.40
CA GLU A 263 -19.47 -1.90 -10.74
C GLU A 263 -18.71 -0.80 -11.48
N ASP A 264 -18.43 0.32 -10.81
CA ASP A 264 -17.68 1.44 -11.38
C ASP A 264 -16.25 1.05 -11.74
N ASN A 265 -15.56 0.33 -10.83
CA ASN A 265 -14.22 -0.15 -11.09
C ASN A 265 -14.19 -1.16 -12.24
N VAL A 266 -15.07 -2.16 -12.23
CA VAL A 266 -15.15 -3.15 -13.32
C VAL A 266 -15.34 -2.45 -14.67
N ARG A 267 -16.29 -1.49 -14.76
CA ARG A 267 -16.50 -0.69 -15.97
C ARG A 267 -15.23 0.04 -16.43
N THR A 268 -14.49 0.64 -15.49
CA THR A 268 -13.21 1.33 -15.78
C THR A 268 -12.15 0.38 -16.35
N PHE A 269 -12.20 -0.91 -16.01
CA PHE A 269 -11.26 -1.91 -16.50
C PHE A 269 -11.78 -2.80 -17.63
N GLU A 270 -12.95 -2.50 -18.23
CA GLU A 270 -13.41 -3.20 -19.41
C GLU A 270 -12.50 -2.98 -20.62
N GLU A 271 -12.00 -1.75 -20.77
CA GLU A 271 -11.14 -1.34 -21.86
C GLU A 271 -9.95 -0.51 -21.35
N ARG A 272 -8.76 -0.72 -21.95
CA ARG A 272 -7.58 0.07 -21.68
C ARG A 272 -7.71 1.44 -22.32
N CYS A 273 -7.82 2.46 -21.49
CA CYS A 273 -7.98 3.83 -21.92
C CYS A 273 -7.17 4.78 -21.00
N PRO A 274 -5.82 4.72 -21.05
CA PRO A 274 -4.99 5.56 -20.21
C PRO A 274 -5.24 7.05 -20.50
N LEU A 275 -4.78 7.90 -19.61
CA LEU A 275 -4.82 9.35 -19.82
C LEU A 275 -3.93 9.76 -20.98
N THR A 276 -4.36 10.76 -21.73
CA THR A 276 -3.51 11.50 -22.67
C THR A 276 -2.55 12.39 -21.88
N ASP A 277 -1.47 12.86 -22.52
CA ASP A 277 -0.48 13.77 -21.89
C ASP A 277 -1.14 15.03 -21.33
N GLN A 278 -2.18 15.54 -22.01
CA GLN A 278 -2.92 16.72 -21.54
C GLN A 278 -3.75 16.39 -20.29
N GLU A 279 -4.44 15.28 -20.27
CA GLU A 279 -5.27 14.83 -19.13
C GLU A 279 -4.38 14.51 -17.93
N GLU A 280 -3.25 13.82 -18.15
CA GLU A 280 -2.27 13.54 -17.10
C GLU A 280 -1.72 14.85 -16.50
N LYS A 281 -1.42 15.83 -17.34
CA LYS A 281 -0.96 17.15 -16.88
C LYS A 281 -1.99 17.82 -15.98
N VAL A 282 -3.27 17.85 -16.39
CA VAL A 282 -4.36 18.41 -15.58
C VAL A 282 -4.46 17.68 -14.24
N LEU A 283 -4.45 16.35 -14.24
CA LEU A 283 -4.54 15.54 -13.03
C LEU A 283 -3.36 15.80 -12.07
N LEU A 284 -2.14 15.90 -12.61
CA LEU A 284 -0.94 16.20 -11.80
C LEU A 284 -0.92 17.65 -11.28
N ASP A 285 -1.52 18.60 -12.02
CA ASP A 285 -1.65 19.99 -11.55
C ASP A 285 -2.70 20.08 -10.41
N ILE A 286 -3.80 19.35 -10.50
CA ILE A 286 -4.75 19.15 -9.38
C ILE A 286 -4.02 18.54 -8.18
N ALA A 287 -3.24 17.48 -8.39
CA ALA A 287 -2.46 16.85 -7.32
C ALA A 287 -1.53 17.84 -6.61
N LYS A 288 -0.84 18.70 -7.35
CA LYS A 288 0.02 19.76 -6.77
C LYS A 288 -0.78 20.69 -5.86
N GLY A 289 -1.99 21.06 -6.24
CA GLY A 289 -2.90 21.84 -5.40
C GLY A 289 -3.27 21.17 -4.07
N MET A 290 -3.26 19.84 -4.03
CA MET A 290 -3.56 19.06 -2.83
C MET A 290 -2.39 19.01 -1.83
N TYR A 291 -1.17 19.37 -2.22
CA TYR A 291 0.02 19.35 -1.32
C TYR A 291 0.01 20.38 -0.18
N GLY A 292 -0.82 21.22 -0.14
CA GLY A 292 -1.36 22.25 0.75
C GLY A 292 -0.60 22.78 1.96
N ALA A 293 0.51 22.23 2.47
CA ALA A 293 1.08 22.75 3.70
C ALA A 293 2.37 23.57 3.49
N VAL A 294 3.44 22.99 2.92
CA VAL A 294 4.69 23.72 2.69
C VAL A 294 5.33 23.37 1.34
N PRO A 295 5.80 24.37 0.55
CA PRO A 295 6.33 24.17 -0.79
C PRO A 295 7.83 23.79 -0.77
N CYS A 296 8.20 22.73 -0.03
CA CYS A 296 9.59 22.30 0.07
C CYS A 296 10.09 21.71 -1.26
N THR A 297 11.19 22.24 -1.78
CA THR A 297 11.84 21.77 -3.03
C THR A 297 12.99 20.78 -2.79
N ALA A 298 13.17 20.33 -1.56
CA ALA A 298 14.22 19.40 -1.14
C ALA A 298 15.66 19.85 -1.50
N CYS A 299 15.92 21.16 -1.55
CA CYS A 299 17.25 21.73 -1.87
C CYS A 299 18.32 21.48 -0.80
N ARG A 300 17.93 21.03 0.41
CA ARG A 300 18.76 20.63 1.56
C ARG A 300 19.59 21.72 2.25
N TYR A 301 19.53 23.00 1.82
CA TYR A 301 20.29 24.08 2.50
C TYR A 301 20.00 24.19 4.00
N CYS A 302 18.80 23.76 4.43
CA CYS A 302 18.38 23.75 5.81
C CYS A 302 19.05 22.65 6.66
N CYS A 303 19.63 21.62 6.04
CA CYS A 303 20.23 20.49 6.76
C CYS A 303 21.61 20.83 7.31
N ASP A 304 22.43 21.55 6.55
CA ASP A 304 23.84 21.82 6.89
C ASP A 304 24.01 22.61 8.19
N GLY A 305 23.05 23.49 8.50
CA GLY A 305 23.06 24.29 9.73
C GLY A 305 22.19 23.71 10.86
N CYS A 306 21.62 22.51 10.72
CA CYS A 306 20.77 21.93 11.76
C CYS A 306 21.59 21.33 12.90
N PRO A 307 21.55 21.88 14.15
CA PRO A 307 22.34 21.36 15.26
C PRO A 307 21.95 19.92 15.65
N MET A 308 20.72 19.48 15.33
CA MET A 308 20.24 18.14 15.56
C MET A 308 20.50 17.19 14.38
N GLY A 309 21.02 17.68 13.26
CA GLY A 309 21.27 16.91 12.05
C GLY A 309 20.02 16.23 11.50
N LEU A 310 18.89 16.94 11.52
CA LEU A 310 17.62 16.42 11.02
C LEU A 310 17.60 16.39 9.48
N ASP A 311 17.02 15.34 8.92
CA ASP A 311 16.64 15.36 7.50
C ASP A 311 15.36 16.16 7.31
N ILE A 312 15.52 17.48 7.28
CA ILE A 312 14.40 18.42 7.24
C ILE A 312 13.51 18.24 5.99
N PRO A 313 14.05 18.06 4.77
CA PRO A 313 13.20 17.81 3.61
C PRO A 313 12.31 16.58 3.75
N MET A 314 12.86 15.48 4.26
CA MET A 314 12.10 14.25 4.51
C MET A 314 11.00 14.48 5.56
N LEU A 315 11.30 15.17 6.66
CA LEU A 315 10.32 15.51 7.69
C LEU A 315 9.22 16.45 7.18
N LEU A 316 9.55 17.43 6.33
CA LEU A 316 8.55 18.31 5.70
C LEU A 316 7.67 17.56 4.69
N LYS A 317 8.21 16.55 4.02
CA LYS A 317 7.43 15.67 3.16
C LYS A 317 6.41 14.86 3.97
N LEU A 318 6.82 14.28 5.10
CA LEU A 318 5.92 13.61 6.05
C LEU A 318 4.88 14.58 6.64
N TYR A 319 5.26 15.83 6.88
CA TYR A 319 4.34 16.88 7.31
C TYR A 319 3.25 17.15 6.28
N ASN A 320 3.61 17.35 5.02
CA ASN A 320 2.64 17.55 3.94
C ASN A 320 1.67 16.36 3.83
N GLU A 321 2.21 15.14 3.91
CA GLU A 321 1.41 13.92 3.90
C GLU A 321 0.45 13.84 5.10
N ALA A 322 0.94 14.20 6.30
CA ALA A 322 0.15 14.22 7.53
C ALA A 322 -0.96 15.27 7.50
N LYS A 323 -0.70 16.43 6.89
CA LYS A 323 -1.71 17.49 6.72
C LYS A 323 -2.80 17.08 5.74
N PHE A 324 -2.43 16.35 4.69
CA PHE A 324 -3.38 15.84 3.72
C PHE A 324 -4.22 14.67 4.26
N SER A 325 -3.57 13.68 4.88
CA SER A 325 -4.25 12.48 5.38
C SER A 325 -3.46 11.82 6.51
N PRO A 326 -3.67 12.24 7.78
CA PRO A 326 -3.02 11.60 8.92
C PRO A 326 -3.36 10.11 8.96
N ASN A 327 -2.35 9.26 9.03
CA ASN A 327 -2.52 7.81 9.09
C ASN A 327 -1.34 7.14 9.81
N PHE A 328 -1.50 5.87 10.19
CA PHE A 328 -0.50 5.13 10.95
C PHE A 328 0.79 4.86 10.15
N ASN A 329 0.76 4.86 8.81
CA ASN A 329 1.98 4.65 8.01
C ASN A 329 2.97 5.80 8.21
N ILE A 330 2.46 7.03 8.41
CA ILE A 330 3.31 8.20 8.73
C ILE A 330 3.95 8.00 10.09
N GLY A 331 3.17 7.59 11.10
CA GLY A 331 3.67 7.25 12.44
C GLY A 331 4.76 6.18 12.37
N MET A 332 4.52 5.10 11.66
CA MET A 332 5.46 4.00 11.46
C MET A 332 6.79 4.47 10.83
N ARG A 333 6.73 5.34 9.81
CA ARG A 333 7.93 5.90 9.16
C ARG A 333 8.71 6.82 10.09
N VAL A 334 8.03 7.64 10.90
CA VAL A 334 8.69 8.48 11.91
C VAL A 334 9.28 7.64 13.04
N GLU A 335 8.58 6.61 13.51
CA GLU A 335 9.09 5.70 14.53
C GLU A 335 10.29 4.86 14.06
N ALA A 336 10.45 4.68 12.74
CA ALA A 336 11.63 4.05 12.16
C ALA A 336 12.91 4.90 12.30
N LEU A 337 12.76 6.22 12.49
CA LEU A 337 13.90 7.10 12.72
C LEU A 337 14.43 6.96 14.15
N PRO A 338 15.75 7.13 14.37
CA PRO A 338 16.31 7.34 15.70
C PRO A 338 15.56 8.46 16.44
N GLU A 339 15.41 8.35 17.76
CA GLU A 339 14.63 9.32 18.54
C GLU A 339 15.13 10.76 18.39
N ASP A 340 16.45 10.94 18.33
CA ASP A 340 17.12 12.22 18.13
C ASP A 340 17.01 12.76 16.67
N LYS A 341 16.37 12.02 15.77
CA LYS A 341 16.14 12.40 14.36
C LYS A 341 14.66 12.59 14.03
N ARG A 342 13.78 12.37 15.00
CA ARG A 342 12.33 12.60 14.84
C ARG A 342 11.98 14.10 14.89
N PRO A 343 10.82 14.52 14.38
CA PRO A 343 10.44 15.93 14.38
C PRO A 343 10.44 16.58 15.78
N ALA A 344 10.13 15.81 16.83
CA ALA A 344 10.18 16.26 18.23
C ALA A 344 11.57 16.63 18.74
N ALA A 345 12.64 16.19 18.09
CA ALA A 345 14.02 16.55 18.42
C ALA A 345 14.39 17.97 17.95
N CYS A 346 13.52 18.67 17.22
CA CYS A 346 13.75 20.03 16.77
C CYS A 346 13.80 20.99 17.99
N VAL A 347 14.95 21.66 18.17
CA VAL A 347 15.16 22.64 19.26
C VAL A 347 14.65 24.05 18.94
N GLY A 348 13.99 24.26 17.79
CA GLY A 348 13.37 25.53 17.43
C GLY A 348 14.34 26.70 17.17
N CYS A 349 15.62 26.43 16.87
CA CYS A 349 16.65 27.48 16.73
C CYS A 349 16.46 28.41 15.51
N GLY A 350 15.62 28.06 14.54
CA GLY A 350 15.27 28.86 13.37
C GLY A 350 16.36 29.00 12.31
N GLN A 351 17.52 28.34 12.44
CA GLN A 351 18.59 28.45 11.44
C GLN A 351 18.15 27.97 10.05
N CYS A 352 17.41 26.88 10.01
CA CYS A 352 16.87 26.28 8.80
C CYS A 352 15.88 27.21 8.06
N ALA A 353 15.04 27.94 8.78
CA ALA A 353 14.07 28.86 8.20
C ALA A 353 14.78 30.07 7.53
N ARG A 354 15.88 30.57 8.13
CA ARG A 354 16.66 31.70 7.59
C ARG A 354 17.32 31.43 6.25
N VAL A 355 17.65 30.17 5.97
CA VAL A 355 18.31 29.77 4.71
C VAL A 355 17.35 29.13 3.70
N CYS A 356 16.07 29.02 4.05
CA CYS A 356 15.08 28.42 3.18
C CYS A 356 14.69 29.33 2.02
N PRO A 357 14.96 28.95 0.74
CA PRO A 357 14.58 29.79 -0.41
C PRO A 357 13.07 29.91 -0.57
N GLN A 358 12.30 29.02 0.04
CA GLN A 358 10.83 29.01 -0.01
C GLN A 358 10.18 29.71 1.18
N ASN A 359 10.97 30.34 2.06
CA ASN A 359 10.50 31.03 3.27
C ASN A 359 9.60 30.16 4.18
N ILE A 360 9.88 28.86 4.26
CA ILE A 360 9.09 27.94 5.11
C ILE A 360 9.47 28.17 6.57
N ASP A 361 8.47 28.33 7.44
CA ASP A 361 8.66 28.25 8.89
C ASP A 361 8.83 26.79 9.29
N ILE A 362 10.06 26.28 9.11
CA ILE A 362 10.39 24.89 9.34
C ILE A 362 10.19 24.46 10.80
N PRO A 363 10.60 25.23 11.82
CA PRO A 363 10.34 24.88 13.22
C PRO A 363 8.85 24.74 13.53
N ALA A 364 8.01 25.65 13.05
CA ALA A 364 6.57 25.57 13.24
C ALA A 364 5.97 24.33 12.55
N ALA A 365 6.40 24.02 11.33
CA ALA A 365 5.96 22.81 10.60
C ALA A 365 6.35 21.51 11.34
N LEU A 366 7.56 21.43 11.90
CA LEU A 366 8.01 20.26 12.67
C LEU A 366 7.29 20.12 14.01
N ALA A 367 6.98 21.24 14.67
CA ALA A 367 6.18 21.25 15.89
C ALA A 367 4.74 20.77 15.61
N ASP A 368 4.10 21.26 14.55
CA ASP A 368 2.75 20.84 14.15
C ASP A 368 2.74 19.35 13.74
N LEU A 369 3.75 18.87 12.99
CA LEU A 369 3.89 17.44 12.71
C LEU A 369 3.94 16.61 14.00
N THR A 370 4.69 17.08 15.00
CA THR A 370 4.79 16.40 16.30
C THR A 370 3.41 16.31 16.98
N GLU A 371 2.60 17.38 16.93
CA GLU A 371 1.24 17.38 17.49
C GLU A 371 0.27 16.47 16.70
N VAL A 372 0.40 16.40 15.37
CA VAL A 372 -0.38 15.47 14.55
C VAL A 372 -0.04 14.02 14.90
N LEU A 373 1.25 13.72 15.06
CA LEU A 373 1.71 12.36 15.39
C LEU A 373 1.21 11.88 16.76
N LYS A 374 1.07 12.74 17.74
CA LYS A 374 0.48 12.38 19.06
C LYS A 374 -0.96 11.86 18.98
N LYS A 375 -1.69 12.21 17.91
CA LYS A 375 -3.07 11.79 17.67
C LYS A 375 -3.16 10.47 16.89
N ILE A 376 -2.05 9.98 16.40
CA ILE A 376 -1.95 8.72 15.64
C ILE A 376 -1.48 7.64 16.62
N PRO A 377 -2.17 6.48 16.73
CA PRO A 377 -1.69 5.36 17.54
C PRO A 377 -0.28 4.95 17.14
N SER A 378 0.56 4.61 18.11
CA SER A 378 1.91 4.11 17.82
C SER A 378 1.86 2.80 17.03
N TRP A 379 2.88 2.52 16.23
CA TRP A 379 2.96 1.28 15.49
C TRP A 379 2.98 0.06 16.42
N ALA A 380 3.66 0.17 17.57
CA ALA A 380 3.68 -0.87 18.58
C ALA A 380 2.27 -1.15 19.15
N ASP A 381 1.47 -0.11 19.41
CA ASP A 381 0.08 -0.27 19.88
C ASP A 381 -0.79 -0.96 18.83
N ILE A 382 -0.64 -0.58 17.56
CA ILE A 382 -1.36 -1.22 16.45
C ILE A 382 -0.98 -2.69 16.34
N CYS A 383 0.31 -3.04 16.44
CA CYS A 383 0.76 -4.43 16.42
C CYS A 383 0.15 -5.24 17.56
N ARG A 384 0.15 -4.71 18.79
CA ARG A 384 -0.50 -5.37 19.95
C ARG A 384 -2.00 -5.60 19.72
N GLN A 385 -2.71 -4.59 19.22
CA GLN A 385 -4.16 -4.74 18.93
C GLN A 385 -4.42 -5.81 17.87
N ARG A 386 -3.59 -5.89 16.84
CA ARG A 386 -3.70 -6.92 15.79
C ARG A 386 -3.42 -8.31 16.32
N GLU A 387 -2.39 -8.46 17.16
CA GLU A 387 -2.05 -9.73 17.80
C GLU A 387 -3.17 -10.19 18.74
N GLU A 388 -3.73 -9.30 19.57
CA GLU A 388 -4.89 -9.60 20.41
C GLU A 388 -6.12 -10.00 19.59
N ALA A 389 -6.40 -9.29 18.49
CA ALA A 389 -7.51 -9.61 17.60
C ALA A 389 -7.32 -11.00 16.96
N ALA A 390 -6.10 -11.31 16.49
CA ALA A 390 -5.78 -12.62 15.93
C ALA A 390 -5.93 -13.74 16.98
N ARG A 391 -5.52 -13.50 18.24
CA ARG A 391 -5.71 -14.44 19.34
C ARG A 391 -7.19 -14.72 19.62
N ARG A 392 -8.01 -13.66 19.76
CA ARG A 392 -9.47 -13.80 19.96
C ARG A 392 -10.13 -14.57 18.82
N ALA A 393 -9.71 -14.33 17.58
CA ALA A 393 -10.22 -15.04 16.41
C ALA A 393 -9.82 -16.54 16.40
N ARG A 394 -8.73 -16.94 17.10
CA ARG A 394 -8.35 -18.35 17.29
C ARG A 394 -9.15 -19.00 18.42
N GLU A 395 -9.43 -18.26 19.49
CA GLU A 395 -10.17 -18.74 20.67
C GLU A 395 -11.68 -18.87 20.42
N ALA A 396 -12.23 -18.17 19.43
CA ALA A 396 -13.64 -18.20 19.04
C ALA A 396 -14.01 -19.41 18.15
N LYS A 397 -13.09 -20.36 17.97
CA LYS A 397 -13.30 -21.67 17.34
C LYS A 397 -13.64 -22.72 18.36
#